data_f61252dea5e94aa02e70ac4b6a704d66
#
_entry.id   f61252dea5e94aa02e70ac4b6a704d66
#
_cell.length_a   1.000
_cell.length_b   1.000
_cell.length_c   1.000
_cell.angle_alpha   90.00
_cell.angle_beta   90.00
_cell.angle_gamma   90.00
#
_symmetry.space_group_name_H-M   'P 1'
#
loop_
_entity.id
_entity.type
_entity.pdbx_description
1 polymer ?
#
loop_
_entity_poly.entity_id
_entity_poly.type
_entity_poly.pdbx_seq_one_letter_code
_entity_poly.pdbx_strand_id
1 'polypeptide(L)'
;MTLMEQIIARAKSCKQRIVLPESLEERTLTAADMALADDLADIILIGSHSEIFALADKLGLKNIGKATIIDPATSEKTETYAQLLYKLRKNKGMTEEEARVKVLDPLYFGCLIIKNGDADGQISGALSTTGDTLRPALQIIKCAPGVSCVSGAMLMITPAKEYGEDGVLVMGDVAVTPMPDANQLAQIAICTAQTAKSVAGFAEPRVAMLSFSTKGSASHEVVDKVVEATKIAKEKEPSLHIDGELQADAALVPSVGAKKAPGSDIAGKANVLVVPCLEVGNIAYKLVQRLAGAEAIGPILQGIARPVNDLSRGCSVDDIYKMVAITACQAQDAK
;
A
#
# COMPACT_ATOMS: atom_id res chain seq x y z
N MET A 1 -12.94 -3.71 19.89
CA MET A 1 -11.80 -4.17 19.07
C MET A 1 -11.39 -3.01 18.20
N THR A 2 -10.15 -2.55 18.29
CA THR A 2 -9.63 -1.48 17.44
C THR A 2 -9.54 -1.94 15.99
N LEU A 3 -9.40 -1.01 15.04
CA LEU A 3 -9.23 -1.36 13.63
C LEU A 3 -8.02 -2.28 13.40
N MET A 4 -6.88 -1.96 14.04
CA MET A 4 -5.69 -2.82 13.91
C MET A 4 -5.88 -4.23 14.50
N GLU A 5 -6.59 -4.36 15.60
CA GLU A 5 -6.95 -5.69 16.15
C GLU A 5 -7.83 -6.47 15.17
N GLN A 6 -8.75 -5.82 14.46
CA GLN A 6 -9.57 -6.46 13.42
C GLN A 6 -8.72 -6.92 12.23
N ILE A 7 -7.81 -6.07 11.74
CA ILE A 7 -6.89 -6.38 10.63
C ILE A 7 -5.99 -7.56 11.02
N ILE A 8 -5.42 -7.56 12.22
CA ILE A 8 -4.58 -8.64 12.74
C ILE A 8 -5.37 -9.94 12.85
N ALA A 9 -6.58 -9.90 13.40
CA ALA A 9 -7.44 -11.08 13.52
C ALA A 9 -7.80 -11.65 12.14
N ARG A 10 -8.08 -10.79 11.16
CA ARG A 10 -8.33 -11.19 9.78
C ARG A 10 -7.10 -11.81 9.13
N ALA A 11 -5.92 -11.20 9.28
CA ALA A 11 -4.67 -11.76 8.76
C ALA A 11 -4.41 -13.17 9.28
N LYS A 12 -4.59 -13.40 10.60
CA LYS A 12 -4.44 -14.70 11.25
C LYS A 12 -5.47 -15.73 10.77
N SER A 13 -6.67 -15.34 10.41
CA SER A 13 -7.74 -16.27 10.00
C SER A 13 -7.46 -17.02 8.71
N CYS A 14 -6.61 -16.46 7.84
CA CYS A 14 -6.16 -17.07 6.59
C CYS A 14 -4.73 -16.64 6.29
N LYS A 15 -3.76 -17.27 6.98
CA LYS A 15 -2.36 -16.90 6.89
C LYS A 15 -1.85 -16.84 5.45
N GLN A 16 -1.04 -15.85 5.18
CA GLN A 16 -0.41 -15.64 3.88
C GLN A 16 1.11 -15.71 4.03
N ARG A 17 1.78 -16.05 2.95
CA ARG A 17 3.25 -16.12 2.87
C ARG A 17 3.79 -14.75 2.51
N ILE A 18 4.43 -14.09 3.47
CA ILE A 18 4.92 -12.72 3.31
C ILE A 18 6.43 -12.71 3.27
N VAL A 19 6.98 -12.15 2.19
CA VAL A 19 8.42 -12.00 1.96
C VAL A 19 8.92 -10.72 2.61
N LEU A 20 9.98 -10.82 3.39
CA LEU A 20 10.75 -9.72 3.97
C LEU A 20 12.19 -9.80 3.42
N PRO A 21 12.47 -9.12 2.29
CA PRO A 21 13.77 -9.27 1.60
C PRO A 21 14.92 -8.54 2.29
N GLU A 22 14.63 -7.58 3.17
CA GLU A 22 15.63 -6.82 3.95
C GLU A 22 15.92 -7.50 5.28
N SER A 23 16.23 -8.80 5.25
CA SER A 23 16.30 -9.68 6.44
C SER A 23 17.44 -9.35 7.41
N LEU A 24 18.47 -8.60 6.98
CA LEU A 24 19.58 -8.16 7.82
C LEU A 24 19.36 -6.75 8.41
N GLU A 25 18.19 -6.16 8.20
CA GLU A 25 17.79 -4.93 8.85
C GLU A 25 17.17 -5.25 10.22
N GLU A 26 17.71 -4.67 11.31
CA GLU A 26 17.38 -5.05 12.69
C GLU A 26 15.88 -4.90 13.01
N ARG A 27 15.22 -3.83 12.52
CA ARG A 27 13.78 -3.61 12.71
C ARG A 27 12.93 -4.63 11.96
N THR A 28 13.34 -4.94 10.72
CA THR A 28 12.65 -5.92 9.87
C THR A 28 12.72 -7.31 10.49
N LEU A 29 13.91 -7.72 10.97
CA LEU A 29 14.07 -9.02 11.61
C LEU A 29 13.31 -9.09 12.95
N THR A 30 13.30 -8.00 13.73
CA THR A 30 12.53 -7.92 14.98
C THR A 30 11.03 -8.01 14.71
N ALA A 31 10.52 -7.31 13.71
CA ALA A 31 9.11 -7.39 13.33
C ALA A 31 8.73 -8.79 12.80
N ALA A 32 9.65 -9.45 12.07
CA ALA A 32 9.48 -10.84 11.66
C ALA A 32 9.34 -11.78 12.86
N ASP A 33 10.18 -11.64 13.88
CA ASP A 33 10.10 -12.42 15.12
C ASP A 33 8.75 -12.23 15.83
N MET A 34 8.27 -10.98 15.93
CA MET A 34 6.95 -10.68 16.50
C MET A 34 5.82 -11.31 15.68
N ALA A 35 5.86 -11.20 14.36
CA ALA A 35 4.85 -11.78 13.48
C ALA A 35 4.79 -13.31 13.58
N LEU A 36 5.95 -13.96 13.72
CA LEU A 36 6.09 -15.39 13.93
C LEU A 36 5.66 -15.83 15.33
N ALA A 37 5.94 -15.03 16.37
CA ALA A 37 5.49 -15.27 17.73
C ALA A 37 3.97 -15.27 17.82
N ASP A 38 3.35 -14.29 17.15
CA ASP A 38 1.91 -14.07 17.12
C ASP A 38 1.15 -14.97 16.12
N ASP A 39 1.85 -15.77 15.35
CA ASP A 39 1.28 -16.61 14.29
C ASP A 39 0.49 -15.78 13.24
N LEU A 40 1.01 -14.58 12.92
CA LEU A 40 0.35 -13.58 12.08
C LEU A 40 0.35 -13.95 10.60
N ALA A 41 1.50 -14.45 10.11
CA ALA A 41 1.73 -14.81 8.72
C ALA A 41 2.86 -15.85 8.63
N ASP A 42 2.95 -16.55 7.50
CA ASP A 42 4.11 -17.38 7.18
C ASP A 42 5.21 -16.49 6.60
N ILE A 43 6.26 -16.23 7.38
CA ILE A 43 7.32 -15.29 7.01
C ILE A 43 8.39 -15.99 6.17
N ILE A 44 8.76 -15.35 5.06
CA ILE A 44 9.88 -15.73 4.19
C ILE A 44 10.95 -14.65 4.29
N LEU A 45 12.13 -15.02 4.77
CA LEU A 45 13.31 -14.15 4.87
C LEU A 45 14.27 -14.45 3.72
N ILE A 46 14.81 -13.41 3.07
CA ILE A 46 15.74 -13.56 1.95
C ILE A 46 17.15 -13.22 2.41
N GLY A 47 18.08 -14.18 2.33
CA GLY A 47 19.48 -13.99 2.68
C GLY A 47 20.12 -15.23 3.27
N SER A 48 21.39 -15.08 3.68
CA SER A 48 22.19 -16.15 4.28
C SER A 48 21.62 -16.59 5.64
N HIS A 49 21.35 -17.89 5.76
CA HIS A 49 20.86 -18.49 7.00
C HIS A 49 21.77 -18.17 8.19
N SER A 50 23.10 -18.27 8.02
CA SER A 50 24.05 -18.00 9.09
C SER A 50 24.05 -16.53 9.53
N GLU A 51 23.95 -15.59 8.61
CA GLU A 51 23.94 -14.16 8.94
C GLU A 51 22.63 -13.75 9.62
N ILE A 52 21.48 -14.27 9.15
CA ILE A 52 20.17 -14.01 9.75
C ILE A 52 20.14 -14.55 11.19
N PHE A 53 20.60 -15.77 11.44
CA PHE A 53 20.63 -16.32 12.80
C PHE A 53 21.65 -15.61 13.70
N ALA A 54 22.81 -15.23 13.18
CA ALA A 54 23.78 -14.44 13.96
C ALA A 54 23.20 -13.08 14.41
N LEU A 55 22.41 -12.42 13.52
CA LEU A 55 21.72 -11.19 13.87
C LEU A 55 20.57 -11.44 14.86
N ALA A 56 19.80 -12.51 14.66
CA ALA A 56 18.73 -12.90 15.58
C ALA A 56 19.25 -13.18 16.99
N ASP A 57 20.37 -13.90 17.11
CA ASP A 57 21.02 -14.17 18.40
C ASP A 57 21.52 -12.88 19.07
N LYS A 58 22.16 -11.99 18.31
CA LYS A 58 22.59 -10.66 18.79
C LYS A 58 21.42 -9.84 19.35
N LEU A 59 20.24 -9.92 18.71
CA LEU A 59 19.03 -9.20 19.11
C LEU A 59 18.19 -9.95 20.15
N GLY A 60 18.54 -11.20 20.47
CA GLY A 60 17.80 -12.04 21.42
C GLY A 60 16.43 -12.54 20.91
N LEU A 61 16.27 -12.63 19.59
CA LEU A 61 15.02 -13.08 18.93
C LEU A 61 14.89 -14.61 19.04
N LYS A 62 13.67 -15.10 19.22
CA LYS A 62 13.43 -16.52 19.57
C LYS A 62 12.60 -17.28 18.57
N ASN A 63 11.92 -16.60 17.66
CA ASN A 63 10.95 -17.21 16.76
C ASN A 63 11.44 -17.32 15.31
N ILE A 64 12.59 -16.73 14.96
CA ILE A 64 13.15 -16.70 13.59
C ILE A 64 13.30 -18.11 13.01
N GLY A 65 13.51 -19.14 13.85
CA GLY A 65 13.54 -20.52 13.40
C GLY A 65 12.22 -21.06 12.82
N LYS A 66 11.12 -20.34 12.96
CA LYS A 66 9.83 -20.67 12.33
C LYS A 66 9.71 -20.10 10.89
N ALA A 67 10.59 -19.14 10.51
CA ALA A 67 10.59 -18.55 9.17
C ALA A 67 11.15 -19.53 8.13
N THR A 68 10.67 -19.38 6.89
CA THR A 68 11.36 -19.95 5.73
C THR A 68 12.48 -19.01 5.33
N ILE A 69 13.74 -19.47 5.35
CA ILE A 69 14.88 -18.67 4.94
C ILE A 69 15.35 -19.16 3.57
N ILE A 70 15.49 -18.24 2.60
CA ILE A 70 15.92 -18.56 1.25
C ILE A 70 17.10 -17.66 0.88
N ASP A 71 18.26 -18.29 0.63
CA ASP A 71 19.42 -17.59 0.13
C ASP A 71 19.46 -17.64 -1.41
N PRO A 72 19.35 -16.50 -2.09
CA PRO A 72 19.41 -16.43 -3.55
C PRO A 72 20.69 -17.05 -4.15
N ALA A 73 21.78 -17.04 -3.41
CA ALA A 73 23.06 -17.57 -3.90
C ALA A 73 23.10 -19.11 -3.94
N THR A 74 22.33 -19.77 -3.09
CA THR A 74 22.38 -21.25 -2.92
C THR A 74 21.05 -21.96 -3.19
N SER A 75 19.97 -21.22 -3.41
CA SER A 75 18.64 -21.78 -3.63
C SER A 75 18.56 -22.58 -4.96
N GLU A 76 18.01 -23.76 -4.91
CA GLU A 76 17.74 -24.59 -6.09
C GLU A 76 16.79 -23.91 -7.11
N LYS A 77 15.99 -22.95 -6.66
CA LYS A 77 15.06 -22.19 -7.51
C LYS A 77 15.68 -20.97 -8.20
N THR A 78 16.93 -20.60 -7.89
CA THR A 78 17.55 -19.39 -8.42
C THR A 78 17.61 -19.36 -9.94
N GLU A 79 18.02 -20.46 -10.58
CA GLU A 79 18.03 -20.53 -12.05
C GLU A 79 16.60 -20.46 -12.63
N THR A 80 15.61 -21.11 -12.00
CA THR A 80 14.20 -21.02 -12.40
C THR A 80 13.71 -19.57 -12.39
N TYR A 81 14.03 -18.82 -11.32
CA TYR A 81 13.66 -17.41 -11.20
C TYR A 81 14.46 -16.51 -12.15
N ALA A 82 15.73 -16.81 -12.43
CA ALA A 82 16.51 -16.10 -13.44
C ALA A 82 15.88 -16.25 -14.84
N GLN A 83 15.48 -17.48 -15.22
CA GLN A 83 14.79 -17.74 -16.47
C GLN A 83 13.40 -17.06 -16.53
N LEU A 84 12.67 -17.03 -15.42
CA LEU A 84 11.41 -16.30 -15.34
C LEU A 84 11.63 -14.79 -15.56
N LEU A 85 12.63 -14.19 -14.90
CA LEU A 85 12.99 -12.80 -15.07
C LEU A 85 13.38 -12.46 -16.51
N TYR A 86 14.26 -13.29 -17.10
CA TYR A 86 14.64 -13.16 -18.51
C TYR A 86 13.41 -13.21 -19.43
N LYS A 87 12.54 -14.21 -19.27
CA LYS A 87 11.30 -14.34 -20.05
C LYS A 87 10.41 -13.10 -19.97
N LEU A 88 10.32 -12.48 -18.81
CA LEU A 88 9.52 -11.28 -18.59
C LEU A 88 10.16 -10.01 -19.20
N ARG A 89 11.51 -9.97 -19.30
CA ARG A 89 12.26 -8.77 -19.63
C ARG A 89 13.05 -8.81 -20.93
N LYS A 90 13.18 -9.95 -21.61
CA LYS A 90 13.93 -10.08 -22.87
C LYS A 90 13.51 -9.08 -23.95
N ASN A 91 12.21 -8.80 -24.08
CA ASN A 91 11.69 -7.81 -25.02
C ASN A 91 11.97 -6.34 -24.61
N LYS A 92 12.60 -6.13 -23.45
CA LYS A 92 13.09 -4.84 -22.93
C LYS A 92 14.61 -4.78 -22.87
N GLY A 93 15.29 -5.72 -23.55
CA GLY A 93 16.73 -5.75 -23.74
C GLY A 93 17.53 -6.49 -22.68
N MET A 94 16.90 -7.17 -21.71
CA MET A 94 17.62 -7.95 -20.69
C MET A 94 18.22 -9.22 -21.32
N THR A 95 19.48 -9.51 -21.04
CA THR A 95 20.15 -10.78 -21.39
C THR A 95 19.95 -11.85 -20.30
N GLU A 96 20.28 -13.10 -20.61
CA GLU A 96 20.22 -14.18 -19.61
C GLU A 96 21.25 -13.98 -18.50
N GLU A 97 22.45 -13.49 -18.84
CA GLU A 97 23.52 -13.17 -17.88
C GLU A 97 23.07 -12.09 -16.92
N GLU A 98 22.47 -11.00 -17.44
CA GLU A 98 21.92 -9.93 -16.62
C GLU A 98 20.82 -10.44 -15.69
N ALA A 99 19.96 -11.34 -16.17
CA ALA A 99 18.92 -11.95 -15.34
C ALA A 99 19.49 -12.82 -14.22
N ARG A 100 20.57 -13.61 -14.49
CA ARG A 100 21.27 -14.40 -13.46
C ARG A 100 21.97 -13.56 -12.40
N VAL A 101 22.48 -12.40 -12.78
CA VAL A 101 23.04 -11.44 -11.80
C VAL A 101 21.91 -10.78 -11.01
N LYS A 102 20.86 -10.32 -11.71
CA LYS A 102 19.80 -9.53 -11.10
C LYS A 102 18.89 -10.34 -10.16
N VAL A 103 18.73 -11.64 -10.39
CA VAL A 103 17.95 -12.54 -9.53
C VAL A 103 18.53 -12.63 -8.10
N LEU A 104 19.84 -12.36 -7.93
CA LEU A 104 20.48 -12.38 -6.62
C LEU A 104 20.14 -11.17 -5.74
N ASP A 105 19.55 -10.12 -6.32
CA ASP A 105 19.03 -8.96 -5.58
C ASP A 105 17.79 -9.38 -4.78
N PRO A 106 17.78 -9.23 -3.43
CA PRO A 106 16.69 -9.72 -2.59
C PRO A 106 15.32 -9.15 -2.95
N LEU A 107 15.23 -7.89 -3.41
CA LEU A 107 13.98 -7.25 -3.82
C LEU A 107 13.42 -7.89 -5.10
N TYR A 108 14.30 -8.21 -6.06
CA TYR A 108 13.92 -8.93 -7.27
C TYR A 108 13.55 -10.37 -6.97
N PHE A 109 14.34 -11.04 -6.13
CA PHE A 109 14.09 -12.42 -5.74
C PHE A 109 12.72 -12.58 -5.07
N GLY A 110 12.39 -11.70 -4.13
CA GLY A 110 11.09 -11.71 -3.46
C GLY A 110 9.91 -11.51 -4.42
N CYS A 111 10.01 -10.56 -5.36
CA CYS A 111 9.00 -10.38 -6.40
C CYS A 111 8.87 -11.62 -7.31
N LEU A 112 9.98 -12.33 -7.59
CA LEU A 112 9.96 -13.55 -8.40
C LEU A 112 9.33 -14.74 -7.67
N ILE A 113 9.56 -14.89 -6.36
CA ILE A 113 8.85 -15.85 -5.50
C ILE A 113 7.34 -15.65 -5.62
N ILE A 114 6.86 -14.39 -5.50
CA ILE A 114 5.44 -14.06 -5.63
C ILE A 114 4.94 -14.37 -7.04
N LYS A 115 5.69 -13.97 -8.06
CA LYS A 115 5.31 -14.18 -9.47
C LYS A 115 5.19 -15.65 -9.83
N ASN A 116 6.01 -16.50 -9.20
CA ASN A 116 5.95 -17.95 -9.37
C ASN A 116 4.84 -18.63 -8.56
N GLY A 117 4.17 -17.92 -7.63
CA GLY A 117 3.13 -18.47 -6.76
C GLY A 117 3.65 -19.12 -5.49
N ASP A 118 4.94 -18.91 -5.15
CA ASP A 118 5.57 -19.47 -3.95
C ASP A 118 5.40 -18.55 -2.73
N ALA A 119 4.95 -17.30 -2.91
CA ALA A 119 4.54 -16.36 -1.86
C ALA A 119 3.34 -15.51 -2.30
N ASP A 120 2.77 -14.76 -1.37
CA ASP A 120 1.52 -14.03 -1.56
C ASP A 120 1.70 -12.51 -1.50
N GLY A 121 2.74 -12.01 -0.82
CA GLY A 121 3.06 -10.59 -0.73
C GLY A 121 4.49 -10.30 -0.28
N GLN A 122 4.95 -9.04 -0.44
CA GLN A 122 6.28 -8.57 -0.03
C GLN A 122 6.17 -7.24 0.69
N ILE A 123 7.05 -7.02 1.67
CA ILE A 123 7.24 -5.74 2.34
C ILE A 123 8.74 -5.43 2.35
N SER A 124 9.09 -4.23 1.89
CA SER A 124 10.47 -3.71 1.87
C SER A 124 10.46 -2.19 2.03
N GLY A 125 11.62 -1.53 2.01
CA GLY A 125 11.73 -0.08 2.12
C GLY A 125 12.29 0.42 3.46
N ALA A 126 12.55 -0.46 4.41
CA ALA A 126 13.23 -0.08 5.66
C ALA A 126 14.68 0.37 5.40
N LEU A 127 15.35 -0.21 4.40
CA LEU A 127 16.68 0.19 3.89
C LEU A 127 16.60 0.80 2.50
N SER A 128 15.81 0.21 1.61
CA SER A 128 15.74 0.54 0.20
C SER A 128 14.95 1.82 -0.05
N THR A 129 15.20 2.45 -1.20
CA THR A 129 14.36 3.59 -1.65
C THR A 129 13.04 3.08 -2.23
N THR A 130 12.01 3.92 -2.23
CA THR A 130 10.72 3.64 -2.90
C THR A 130 10.93 3.21 -4.37
N GLY A 131 11.87 3.86 -5.08
CA GLY A 131 12.19 3.49 -6.46
C GLY A 131 12.77 2.08 -6.60
N ASP A 132 13.59 1.65 -5.64
CA ASP A 132 14.20 0.31 -5.66
C ASP A 132 13.18 -0.78 -5.30
N THR A 133 12.25 -0.49 -4.40
CA THR A 133 11.11 -1.38 -4.07
C THR A 133 10.11 -1.48 -5.25
N LEU A 134 9.73 -0.36 -5.85
CA LEU A 134 8.72 -0.34 -6.91
C LEU A 134 9.22 -0.91 -8.23
N ARG A 135 10.51 -0.74 -8.55
CA ARG A 135 11.07 -1.19 -9.83
C ARG A 135 10.89 -2.70 -10.07
N PRO A 136 11.29 -3.62 -9.17
CA PRO A 136 11.03 -5.05 -9.35
C PRO A 136 9.52 -5.36 -9.34
N ALA A 137 8.73 -4.73 -8.48
CA ALA A 137 7.29 -4.93 -8.45
C ALA A 137 6.64 -4.62 -9.80
N LEU A 138 6.94 -3.47 -10.41
CA LEU A 138 6.42 -3.09 -11.72
C LEU A 138 6.97 -3.93 -12.88
N GLN A 139 8.22 -4.36 -12.79
CA GLN A 139 8.86 -5.17 -13.83
C GLN A 139 8.37 -6.62 -13.85
N ILE A 140 8.07 -7.19 -12.69
CA ILE A 140 7.80 -8.63 -12.50
C ILE A 140 6.31 -8.87 -12.23
N ILE A 141 5.76 -8.21 -11.21
CA ILE A 141 4.35 -8.38 -10.78
C ILE A 141 3.41 -7.63 -11.73
N LYS A 142 3.76 -6.37 -12.06
CA LYS A 142 2.99 -5.42 -12.88
C LYS A 142 1.75 -4.88 -12.16
N CYS A 143 1.07 -3.94 -12.83
CA CYS A 143 -0.23 -3.46 -12.37
C CYS A 143 -1.30 -4.55 -12.48
N ALA A 144 -2.33 -4.43 -11.67
CA ALA A 144 -3.53 -5.25 -11.77
C ALA A 144 -4.25 -5.03 -13.12
N PRO A 145 -5.01 -6.00 -13.63
CA PRO A 145 -5.76 -5.82 -14.86
C PRO A 145 -6.65 -4.57 -14.82
N GLY A 146 -6.60 -3.76 -15.87
CA GLY A 146 -7.37 -2.51 -15.97
C GLY A 146 -6.80 -1.31 -15.17
N VAL A 147 -5.71 -1.51 -14.41
CA VAL A 147 -5.04 -0.45 -13.66
C VAL A 147 -3.82 0.03 -14.41
N SER A 148 -3.72 1.35 -14.61
CA SER A 148 -2.64 1.98 -15.41
C SER A 148 -1.56 2.64 -14.54
N CYS A 149 -1.80 2.85 -13.25
CA CYS A 149 -0.84 3.49 -12.35
C CYS A 149 -0.85 2.86 -10.96
N VAL A 150 0.28 2.95 -10.28
CA VAL A 150 0.43 2.59 -8.87
C VAL A 150 0.28 3.85 -8.03
N SER A 151 -0.34 3.72 -6.88
CA SER A 151 -0.51 4.80 -5.90
C SER A 151 -0.33 4.27 -4.48
N GLY A 152 -0.25 5.17 -3.51
CA GLY A 152 -0.14 4.80 -2.10
C GLY A 152 -1.28 5.40 -1.27
N ALA A 153 -1.99 4.55 -0.53
CA ALA A 153 -2.99 5.01 0.43
C ALA A 153 -2.41 5.06 1.85
N MET A 154 -2.91 6.03 2.63
CA MET A 154 -2.63 6.13 4.07
C MET A 154 -3.91 5.89 4.85
N LEU A 155 -3.85 4.96 5.78
CA LEU A 155 -4.91 4.74 6.75
C LEU A 155 -4.68 5.70 7.93
N MET A 156 -5.62 6.61 8.14
CA MET A 156 -5.57 7.63 9.18
C MET A 156 -6.55 7.28 10.30
N ILE A 157 -6.05 7.05 11.50
CA ILE A 157 -6.88 6.83 12.69
C ILE A 157 -6.77 8.07 13.56
N THR A 158 -7.84 8.87 13.58
CA THR A 158 -7.85 10.17 14.24
C THR A 158 -8.60 10.11 15.58
N PRO A 159 -8.32 11.02 16.53
CA PRO A 159 -9.13 11.19 17.73
C PRO A 159 -10.50 11.83 17.45
N ALA A 160 -10.69 12.45 16.27
CA ALA A 160 -11.93 13.12 15.85
C ALA A 160 -12.96 12.09 15.33
N LYS A 161 -13.64 11.45 16.26
CA LYS A 161 -14.54 10.30 16.00
C LYS A 161 -15.79 10.65 15.18
N GLU A 162 -16.11 11.92 15.06
CA GLU A 162 -17.23 12.43 14.27
C GLU A 162 -16.97 12.38 12.75
N TYR A 163 -15.72 12.14 12.30
CA TYR A 163 -15.36 12.08 10.89
C TYR A 163 -15.02 10.66 10.43
N GLY A 164 -15.28 10.37 9.16
CA GLY A 164 -15.01 9.06 8.56
C GLY A 164 -15.85 7.94 9.16
N GLU A 165 -15.22 6.81 9.45
CA GLU A 165 -15.81 5.69 10.19
C GLU A 165 -15.23 5.66 11.61
N ASP A 166 -15.89 6.31 12.56
CA ASP A 166 -15.43 6.43 13.95
C ASP A 166 -13.97 6.95 14.03
N GLY A 167 -13.67 8.02 13.29
CA GLY A 167 -12.34 8.64 13.22
C GLY A 167 -11.37 7.99 12.25
N VAL A 168 -11.78 6.94 11.53
CA VAL A 168 -10.95 6.29 10.52
C VAL A 168 -11.23 6.86 9.14
N LEU A 169 -10.16 7.25 8.45
CA LEU A 169 -10.18 7.79 7.08
C LEU A 169 -9.11 7.08 6.23
N VAL A 170 -9.34 6.98 4.93
CA VAL A 170 -8.32 6.53 3.98
C VAL A 170 -7.99 7.66 3.01
N MET A 171 -6.69 8.00 2.89
CA MET A 171 -6.22 9.08 2.00
C MET A 171 -5.38 8.51 0.86
N GLY A 172 -5.60 8.93 -0.37
CA GLY A 172 -4.82 8.57 -1.57
C GLY A 172 -4.75 9.71 -2.60
N ASP A 173 -3.68 9.82 -3.43
CA ASP A 173 -2.34 9.26 -3.30
C ASP A 173 -1.47 10.10 -2.37
N VAL A 174 -0.70 9.45 -1.54
CA VAL A 174 0.18 10.15 -0.58
C VAL A 174 1.66 9.80 -0.73
N ALA A 175 2.01 8.90 -1.69
CA ALA A 175 3.35 8.29 -1.72
C ALA A 175 3.99 8.09 -3.09
N VAL A 176 3.27 7.99 -4.20
CA VAL A 176 3.80 7.43 -5.45
C VAL A 176 3.73 8.37 -6.65
N THR A 177 2.54 8.86 -7.02
CA THR A 177 2.33 9.59 -8.30
C THR A 177 2.35 11.10 -8.08
N PRO A 178 3.43 11.83 -8.47
CA PRO A 178 3.57 13.24 -8.14
C PRO A 178 2.45 14.12 -8.70
N MET A 179 2.20 14.03 -10.00
CA MET A 179 1.21 14.84 -10.71
C MET A 179 0.34 13.94 -11.59
N PRO A 180 -0.70 13.31 -11.03
CA PRO A 180 -1.60 12.46 -11.82
C PRO A 180 -2.40 13.31 -12.82
N ASP A 181 -2.60 12.78 -14.02
CA ASP A 181 -3.62 13.28 -14.94
C ASP A 181 -5.02 12.87 -14.47
N ALA A 182 -6.08 13.29 -15.17
CA ALA A 182 -7.46 13.01 -14.79
C ALA A 182 -7.76 11.49 -14.78
N ASN A 183 -7.21 10.72 -15.74
CA ASN A 183 -7.39 9.27 -15.79
C ASN A 183 -6.68 8.55 -14.65
N GLN A 184 -5.46 8.97 -14.33
CA GLN A 184 -4.69 8.45 -13.21
C GLN A 184 -5.37 8.79 -11.88
N LEU A 185 -5.84 10.02 -11.72
CA LEU A 185 -6.54 10.46 -10.51
C LEU A 185 -7.85 9.70 -10.29
N ALA A 186 -8.62 9.43 -11.36
CA ALA A 186 -9.79 8.56 -11.31
C ALA A 186 -9.42 7.13 -10.88
N GLN A 187 -8.33 6.59 -11.40
CA GLN A 187 -7.84 5.26 -11.02
C GLN A 187 -7.38 5.21 -9.56
N ILE A 188 -6.69 6.26 -9.09
CA ILE A 188 -6.31 6.42 -7.68
C ILE A 188 -7.55 6.38 -6.79
N ALA A 189 -8.62 7.08 -7.16
CA ALA A 189 -9.88 7.09 -6.41
C ALA A 189 -10.49 5.68 -6.28
N ILE A 190 -10.59 4.96 -7.39
CA ILE A 190 -11.13 3.60 -7.42
C ILE A 190 -10.26 2.66 -6.55
N CYS A 191 -8.93 2.71 -6.71
CA CYS A 191 -8.01 1.88 -5.91
C CYS A 191 -8.06 2.24 -4.42
N THR A 192 -8.20 3.54 -4.07
CA THR A 192 -8.27 3.97 -2.67
C THR A 192 -9.58 3.50 -2.01
N ALA A 193 -10.69 3.52 -2.74
CA ALA A 193 -11.96 2.95 -2.27
C ALA A 193 -11.85 1.43 -2.07
N GLN A 194 -11.19 0.72 -2.97
CA GLN A 194 -10.93 -0.72 -2.80
C GLN A 194 -10.07 -1.00 -1.57
N THR A 195 -9.01 -0.21 -1.33
CA THR A 195 -8.18 -0.31 -0.14
C THR A 195 -8.98 -0.03 1.13
N ALA A 196 -9.86 0.98 1.13
CA ALA A 196 -10.76 1.28 2.25
C ALA A 196 -11.68 0.09 2.56
N LYS A 197 -12.21 -0.58 1.54
CA LYS A 197 -13.05 -1.76 1.69
C LYS A 197 -12.26 -2.97 2.18
N SER A 198 -11.14 -3.27 1.51
CA SER A 198 -10.38 -4.50 1.72
C SER A 198 -9.51 -4.46 2.97
N VAL A 199 -8.91 -3.32 3.31
CA VAL A 199 -7.99 -3.19 4.46
C VAL A 199 -8.70 -2.57 5.65
N ALA A 200 -9.34 -1.40 5.48
CA ALA A 200 -10.02 -0.72 6.58
C ALA A 200 -11.41 -1.32 6.92
N GLY A 201 -11.92 -2.25 6.10
CA GLY A 201 -13.19 -2.93 6.35
C GLY A 201 -14.43 -2.05 6.17
N PHE A 202 -14.32 -0.93 5.44
CA PHE A 202 -15.46 -0.06 5.19
C PHE A 202 -16.52 -0.79 4.36
N ALA A 203 -17.72 -0.90 4.91
CA ALA A 203 -18.85 -1.48 4.19
C ALA A 203 -19.22 -0.62 2.98
N GLU A 204 -19.13 0.70 3.13
CA GLU A 204 -19.48 1.69 2.13
C GLU A 204 -18.39 2.78 2.04
N PRO A 205 -17.38 2.62 1.18
CA PRO A 205 -16.43 3.68 0.87
C PRO A 205 -17.12 4.89 0.23
N ARG A 206 -17.07 6.06 0.88
CA ARG A 206 -17.63 7.34 0.42
C ARG A 206 -16.49 8.26 0.04
N VAL A 207 -16.24 8.35 -1.27
CA VAL A 207 -15.06 8.97 -1.84
C VAL A 207 -15.31 10.45 -2.13
N ALA A 208 -14.51 11.33 -1.53
CA ALA A 208 -14.45 12.75 -1.89
C ALA A 208 -13.20 13.03 -2.72
N MET A 209 -13.40 13.56 -3.93
CA MET A 209 -12.34 14.08 -4.78
C MET A 209 -12.02 15.51 -4.37
N LEU A 210 -10.86 15.69 -3.71
CA LEU A 210 -10.53 16.96 -3.04
C LEU A 210 -9.96 18.01 -3.99
N SER A 211 -10.35 19.24 -3.75
CA SER A 211 -9.88 20.44 -4.44
C SER A 211 -9.99 21.65 -3.50
N PHE A 212 -9.45 22.80 -3.91
CA PHE A 212 -9.74 24.08 -3.27
C PHE A 212 -11.08 24.69 -3.75
N SER A 213 -11.78 24.04 -4.69
CA SER A 213 -13.12 24.37 -5.18
C SER A 213 -14.16 23.37 -4.68
N THR A 214 -15.41 23.80 -4.56
CA THR A 214 -16.58 22.96 -4.32
C THR A 214 -17.66 23.30 -5.35
N LYS A 215 -17.98 22.35 -6.21
CA LYS A 215 -19.08 22.45 -7.20
C LYS A 215 -19.05 23.75 -8.01
N GLY A 216 -17.88 24.05 -8.59
CA GLY A 216 -17.67 25.22 -9.45
C GLY A 216 -17.47 26.53 -8.70
N SER A 217 -17.16 26.52 -7.41
CA SER A 217 -16.89 27.74 -6.64
C SER A 217 -15.61 28.48 -7.08
N ALA A 218 -14.71 27.80 -7.80
CA ALA A 218 -13.53 28.38 -8.42
C ALA A 218 -13.28 27.71 -9.79
N SER A 219 -12.57 28.42 -10.68
CA SER A 219 -12.20 27.94 -12.02
C SER A 219 -10.68 27.98 -12.17
N HIS A 220 -10.07 26.84 -12.47
CA HIS A 220 -8.64 26.69 -12.73
C HIS A 220 -8.37 25.30 -13.31
N GLU A 221 -7.32 25.12 -14.12
CA GLU A 221 -6.97 23.83 -14.73
C GLU A 221 -6.82 22.67 -13.73
N VAL A 222 -6.31 22.94 -12.52
CA VAL A 222 -6.20 21.91 -11.47
C VAL A 222 -7.57 21.53 -10.89
N VAL A 223 -8.58 22.40 -10.95
CA VAL A 223 -9.97 22.12 -10.59
C VAL A 223 -10.61 21.27 -11.69
N ASP A 224 -10.45 21.68 -12.96
CA ASP A 224 -10.99 20.98 -14.12
C ASP A 224 -10.51 19.52 -14.18
N LYS A 225 -9.22 19.28 -13.83
CA LYS A 225 -8.66 17.93 -13.68
C LYS A 225 -9.43 17.09 -12.67
N VAL A 226 -9.77 17.63 -11.51
CA VAL A 226 -10.50 16.89 -10.46
C VAL A 226 -11.95 16.62 -10.88
N VAL A 227 -12.61 17.59 -11.52
CA VAL A 227 -13.96 17.44 -12.10
C VAL A 227 -13.97 16.31 -13.12
N GLU A 228 -13.03 16.34 -14.08
CA GLU A 228 -12.93 15.30 -15.11
C GLU A 228 -12.58 13.94 -14.51
N ALA A 229 -11.67 13.87 -13.55
CA ALA A 229 -11.35 12.63 -12.84
C ALA A 229 -12.55 12.03 -12.12
N THR A 230 -13.39 12.88 -11.50
CA THR A 230 -14.62 12.43 -10.82
C THR A 230 -15.61 11.82 -11.83
N LYS A 231 -15.76 12.45 -12.99
CA LYS A 231 -16.61 11.93 -14.06
C LYS A 231 -16.10 10.59 -14.58
N ILE A 232 -14.80 10.48 -14.90
CA ILE A 232 -14.16 9.25 -15.37
C ILE A 232 -14.31 8.12 -14.34
N ALA A 233 -14.15 8.41 -13.04
CA ALA A 233 -14.30 7.41 -11.99
C ALA A 233 -15.75 6.88 -11.91
N LYS A 234 -16.75 7.75 -12.02
CA LYS A 234 -18.18 7.36 -12.07
C LYS A 234 -18.51 6.51 -13.30
N GLU A 235 -17.88 6.80 -14.46
CA GLU A 235 -18.08 6.03 -15.68
C GLU A 235 -17.42 4.64 -15.61
N LYS A 236 -16.22 4.55 -15.01
CA LYS A 236 -15.49 3.28 -14.88
C LYS A 236 -16.05 2.36 -13.79
N GLU A 237 -16.55 2.94 -12.71
CA GLU A 237 -17.09 2.21 -11.56
C GLU A 237 -18.41 2.86 -11.10
N PRO A 238 -19.53 2.59 -11.81
CA PRO A 238 -20.81 3.22 -11.52
C PRO A 238 -21.38 2.88 -10.13
N SER A 239 -20.92 1.80 -9.51
CA SER A 239 -21.32 1.40 -8.17
C SER A 239 -20.57 2.15 -7.06
N LEU A 240 -19.54 2.93 -7.41
CA LEU A 240 -18.73 3.65 -6.43
C LEU A 240 -19.43 4.91 -5.94
N HIS A 241 -19.60 5.02 -4.64
CA HIS A 241 -20.08 6.25 -3.99
C HIS A 241 -18.98 7.30 -4.00
N ILE A 242 -18.97 8.15 -5.04
CA ILE A 242 -17.92 9.16 -5.28
C ILE A 242 -18.54 10.48 -5.71
N ASP A 243 -18.00 11.57 -5.18
CA ASP A 243 -18.35 12.92 -5.61
C ASP A 243 -17.16 13.87 -5.54
N GLY A 244 -17.24 14.96 -6.29
CA GLY A 244 -16.23 16.01 -6.41
C GLY A 244 -16.56 16.98 -7.52
N GLU A 245 -15.85 18.07 -7.61
CA GLU A 245 -14.75 18.44 -6.68
C GLU A 245 -15.33 19.02 -5.38
N LEU A 246 -14.67 18.72 -4.28
CA LEU A 246 -15.06 19.18 -2.93
C LEU A 246 -13.85 19.75 -2.17
N GLN A 247 -14.05 20.85 -1.46
CA GLN A 247 -13.10 21.28 -0.44
C GLN A 247 -13.14 20.32 0.76
N ALA A 248 -12.05 20.21 1.51
CA ALA A 248 -11.93 19.28 2.63
C ALA A 248 -12.99 19.50 3.72
N ASP A 249 -13.32 20.76 4.02
CA ASP A 249 -14.39 21.12 4.96
C ASP A 249 -15.77 20.69 4.44
N ALA A 250 -16.04 20.87 3.15
CA ALA A 250 -17.29 20.41 2.53
C ALA A 250 -17.40 18.88 2.47
N ALA A 251 -16.26 18.18 2.29
CA ALA A 251 -16.23 16.72 2.27
C ALA A 251 -16.49 16.10 3.66
N LEU A 252 -15.99 16.74 4.73
CA LEU A 252 -15.97 16.18 6.08
C LEU A 252 -17.09 16.69 6.98
N VAL A 253 -17.39 18.01 6.93
CA VAL A 253 -18.30 18.65 7.89
C VAL A 253 -19.73 18.69 7.35
N PRO A 254 -20.71 18.00 7.98
CA PRO A 254 -22.08 17.88 7.45
C PRO A 254 -22.76 19.22 7.16
N SER A 255 -22.63 20.22 8.06
CA SER A 255 -23.24 21.55 7.88
C SER A 255 -22.61 22.34 6.72
N VAL A 256 -21.32 22.15 6.47
CA VAL A 256 -20.60 22.77 5.34
C VAL A 256 -20.96 22.07 4.03
N GLY A 257 -20.98 20.73 4.03
CA GLY A 257 -21.40 19.93 2.89
C GLY A 257 -22.80 20.25 2.42
N ALA A 258 -23.76 20.29 3.34
CA ALA A 258 -25.14 20.66 3.02
C ALA A 258 -25.28 22.07 2.41
N LYS A 259 -24.43 23.02 2.83
CA LYS A 259 -24.44 24.40 2.32
C LYS A 259 -23.73 24.55 0.98
N LYS A 260 -22.52 23.94 0.83
CA LYS A 260 -21.65 24.14 -0.35
C LYS A 260 -21.92 23.16 -1.50
N ALA A 261 -22.45 21.98 -1.19
CA ALA A 261 -22.76 20.92 -2.16
C ALA A 261 -24.14 20.31 -1.92
N PRO A 262 -25.22 21.10 -2.00
CA PRO A 262 -26.58 20.60 -1.78
C PRO A 262 -26.90 19.48 -2.81
N GLY A 263 -27.43 18.35 -2.31
CA GLY A 263 -27.76 17.18 -3.13
C GLY A 263 -26.60 16.20 -3.36
N SER A 264 -25.42 16.45 -2.78
CA SER A 264 -24.33 15.47 -2.77
C SER A 264 -24.54 14.43 -1.65
N ASP A 265 -24.49 13.15 -2.01
CA ASP A 265 -24.57 12.05 -1.03
C ASP A 265 -23.25 11.83 -0.27
N ILE A 266 -22.18 12.47 -0.71
CA ILE A 266 -20.82 12.32 -0.17
C ILE A 266 -20.41 13.50 0.72
N ALA A 267 -20.79 14.73 0.35
CA ALA A 267 -20.43 15.94 1.09
C ALA A 267 -20.89 15.86 2.55
N GLY A 268 -19.94 16.11 3.46
CA GLY A 268 -20.13 16.03 4.91
C GLY A 268 -20.14 14.60 5.48
N LYS A 269 -19.87 13.57 4.67
CA LYS A 269 -19.92 12.16 5.07
C LYS A 269 -18.76 11.32 4.53
N ALA A 270 -17.76 11.96 3.91
CA ALA A 270 -16.64 11.27 3.29
C ALA A 270 -15.81 10.48 4.31
N ASN A 271 -15.43 9.26 3.94
CA ASN A 271 -14.49 8.42 4.69
C ASN A 271 -13.25 8.06 3.85
N VAL A 272 -13.28 8.36 2.55
CA VAL A 272 -12.13 8.24 1.63
C VAL A 272 -11.86 9.61 1.01
N LEU A 273 -10.62 10.08 1.15
CA LEU A 273 -10.18 11.40 0.70
C LEU A 273 -9.13 11.23 -0.41
N VAL A 274 -9.45 11.65 -1.63
CA VAL A 274 -8.52 11.60 -2.75
C VAL A 274 -7.99 13.00 -3.05
N VAL A 275 -6.69 13.17 -2.88
CA VAL A 275 -6.02 14.46 -3.05
C VAL A 275 -5.60 14.68 -4.51
N PRO A 276 -5.51 15.95 -4.99
CA PRO A 276 -5.28 16.23 -6.40
C PRO A 276 -3.84 15.95 -6.89
N CYS A 277 -2.88 15.81 -5.97
CA CYS A 277 -1.49 15.49 -6.26
C CYS A 277 -0.76 15.01 -5.01
N LEU A 278 0.39 14.34 -5.22
CA LEU A 278 1.22 13.78 -4.15
C LEU A 278 1.65 14.82 -3.10
N GLU A 279 2.04 16.01 -3.55
CA GLU A 279 2.51 17.07 -2.66
C GLU A 279 1.45 17.41 -1.60
N VAL A 280 0.20 17.61 -2.03
CA VAL A 280 -0.93 17.86 -1.13
C VAL A 280 -1.13 16.69 -0.17
N GLY A 281 -1.15 15.46 -0.67
CA GLY A 281 -1.37 14.27 0.14
C GLY A 281 -0.27 14.04 1.17
N ASN A 282 0.99 14.13 0.75
CA ASN A 282 2.15 13.92 1.60
C ASN A 282 2.26 14.95 2.72
N ILE A 283 1.96 16.21 2.43
CA ILE A 283 1.94 17.29 3.43
C ILE A 283 0.76 17.10 4.38
N ALA A 284 -0.46 16.87 3.83
CA ALA A 284 -1.68 16.82 4.62
C ALA A 284 -1.66 15.68 5.66
N TYR A 285 -1.33 14.44 5.27
CA TYR A 285 -1.35 13.34 6.23
C TYR A 285 -0.34 13.55 7.37
N LYS A 286 0.85 14.11 7.06
CA LYS A 286 1.86 14.40 8.08
C LYS A 286 1.41 15.50 9.05
N LEU A 287 0.75 16.54 8.55
CA LEU A 287 0.18 17.58 9.40
C LEU A 287 -0.89 17.01 10.33
N VAL A 288 -1.79 16.19 9.81
CA VAL A 288 -2.83 15.52 10.61
C VAL A 288 -2.20 14.60 11.64
N GLN A 289 -1.21 13.78 11.24
CA GLN A 289 -0.48 12.90 12.15
C GLN A 289 0.19 13.68 13.27
N ARG A 290 0.93 14.74 12.95
CA ARG A 290 1.76 15.45 13.94
C ARG A 290 0.99 16.47 14.79
N LEU A 291 0.04 17.17 14.21
CA LEU A 291 -0.69 18.24 14.88
C LEU A 291 -1.99 17.76 15.53
N ALA A 292 -2.69 16.81 14.91
CA ALA A 292 -3.96 16.29 15.43
C ALA A 292 -3.81 14.95 16.19
N GLY A 293 -2.59 14.44 16.35
CA GLY A 293 -2.35 13.19 17.09
C GLY A 293 -2.96 11.95 16.42
N ALA A 294 -3.15 11.99 15.11
CA ALA A 294 -3.62 10.84 14.37
C ALA A 294 -2.52 9.78 14.22
N GLU A 295 -2.88 8.50 14.25
CA GLU A 295 -2.02 7.42 13.79
C GLU A 295 -2.14 7.32 12.26
N ALA A 296 -0.99 7.28 11.57
CA ALA A 296 -0.92 7.13 10.12
C ALA A 296 -0.24 5.81 9.79
N ILE A 297 -0.96 4.88 9.16
CA ILE A 297 -0.46 3.53 8.83
C ILE A 297 -0.37 3.40 7.32
N GLY A 298 0.81 3.05 6.83
CA GLY A 298 1.11 2.98 5.40
C GLY A 298 2.48 3.60 5.06
N PRO A 299 2.75 3.91 3.77
CA PRO A 299 1.78 3.84 2.66
C PRO A 299 1.45 2.40 2.26
N ILE A 300 0.19 2.16 2.00
CA ILE A 300 -0.33 0.91 1.46
C ILE A 300 -0.33 1.04 -0.06
N LEU A 301 0.53 0.30 -0.75
CA LEU A 301 0.59 0.35 -2.21
C LEU A 301 -0.64 -0.33 -2.83
N GLN A 302 -1.16 0.31 -3.84
CA GLN A 302 -2.38 -0.10 -4.54
C GLN A 302 -2.18 -0.05 -6.06
N GLY A 303 -2.96 -0.84 -6.77
CA GLY A 303 -2.86 -0.95 -8.22
C GLY A 303 -1.84 -1.98 -8.72
N ILE A 304 -1.09 -2.67 -7.86
CA ILE A 304 -0.19 -3.76 -8.21
C ILE A 304 -0.97 -5.09 -8.17
N ALA A 305 -0.70 -6.00 -9.13
CA ALA A 305 -1.44 -7.25 -9.28
C ALA A 305 -1.32 -8.23 -8.09
N ARG A 306 -0.27 -8.11 -7.29
CA ARG A 306 -0.06 -8.81 -6.01
C ARG A 306 0.55 -7.82 -5.01
N PRO A 307 0.26 -7.92 -3.71
CA PRO A 307 0.74 -6.93 -2.74
C PRO A 307 2.27 -6.88 -2.66
N VAL A 308 2.80 -5.71 -2.93
CA VAL A 308 4.18 -5.34 -2.63
C VAL A 308 4.10 -3.98 -1.98
N ASN A 309 4.44 -3.89 -0.70
CA ASN A 309 4.36 -2.65 0.07
C ASN A 309 5.75 -2.06 0.32
N ASP A 310 5.78 -0.72 0.35
CA ASP A 310 6.98 0.09 0.57
C ASP A 310 6.89 0.79 1.93
N LEU A 311 7.92 0.62 2.73
CA LEU A 311 8.05 1.23 4.05
C LEU A 311 8.76 2.59 3.95
N SER A 312 8.52 3.45 4.91
CA SER A 312 9.42 4.58 5.15
C SER A 312 10.74 4.09 5.77
N ARG A 313 11.87 4.62 5.36
CA ARG A 313 13.17 4.35 6.01
C ARG A 313 13.20 4.73 7.49
N GLY A 314 12.28 5.59 7.92
CA GLY A 314 12.08 5.97 9.31
C GLY A 314 11.00 5.17 10.04
N CYS A 315 10.52 4.05 9.48
CA CYS A 315 9.52 3.20 10.13
C CYS A 315 10.04 2.56 11.41
N SER A 316 9.14 2.31 12.34
CA SER A 316 9.40 1.54 13.56
C SER A 316 9.19 0.04 13.33
N VAL A 317 9.57 -0.78 14.28
CA VAL A 317 9.26 -2.22 14.32
C VAL A 317 7.75 -2.46 14.27
N ASP A 318 6.99 -1.66 15.00
CA ASP A 318 5.52 -1.74 15.06
C ASP A 318 4.87 -1.40 13.70
N ASP A 319 5.41 -0.41 12.97
CA ASP A 319 4.95 -0.09 11.62
C ASP A 319 5.15 -1.28 10.67
N ILE A 320 6.31 -1.94 10.73
CA ILE A 320 6.59 -3.13 9.92
C ILE A 320 5.63 -4.27 10.27
N TYR A 321 5.43 -4.55 11.56
CA TYR A 321 4.51 -5.57 12.05
C TYR A 321 3.07 -5.32 11.55
N LYS A 322 2.57 -4.08 11.66
CA LYS A 322 1.26 -3.66 11.15
C LYS A 322 1.15 -3.86 9.63
N MET A 323 2.22 -3.51 8.91
CA MET A 323 2.25 -3.71 7.46
C MET A 323 2.29 -5.18 7.05
N VAL A 324 2.84 -6.09 7.86
CA VAL A 324 2.69 -7.55 7.64
C VAL A 324 1.23 -7.96 7.69
N ALA A 325 0.47 -7.50 8.69
CA ALA A 325 -0.96 -7.79 8.79
C ALA A 325 -1.75 -7.22 7.59
N ILE A 326 -1.48 -5.98 7.20
CA ILE A 326 -2.13 -5.32 6.08
C ILE A 326 -1.82 -6.04 4.76
N THR A 327 -0.55 -6.37 4.52
CA THR A 327 -0.12 -7.08 3.30
C THR A 327 -0.76 -8.46 3.22
N ALA A 328 -0.90 -9.15 4.35
CA ALA A 328 -1.62 -10.43 4.42
C ALA A 328 -3.10 -10.26 4.05
N CYS A 329 -3.78 -9.21 4.56
CA CYS A 329 -5.17 -8.92 4.19
C CYS A 329 -5.31 -8.60 2.69
N GLN A 330 -4.40 -7.78 2.11
CA GLN A 330 -4.40 -7.52 0.67
C GLN A 330 -4.19 -8.80 -0.15
N ALA A 331 -3.33 -9.71 0.31
CA ALA A 331 -3.05 -10.97 -0.36
C ALA A 331 -4.25 -11.94 -0.35
N GLN A 332 -5.07 -11.91 0.70
CA GLN A 332 -6.32 -12.67 0.76
C GLN A 332 -7.31 -12.23 -0.33
N ASP A 333 -7.39 -10.93 -0.60
CA ASP A 333 -8.31 -10.36 -1.59
C ASP A 333 -7.79 -10.47 -3.04
N ALA A 334 -6.49 -10.69 -3.23
CA ALA A 334 -5.85 -10.79 -4.54
C ALA A 334 -5.87 -12.22 -5.16
N LYS A 335 -6.56 -13.16 -4.52
CA LYS A 335 -6.70 -14.57 -4.98
C LYS A 335 -7.83 -14.76 -6.01
#